data_3a8b5c1e391b395ea3e912dd57f75c63
#
_entry.id   3a8b5c1e391b395ea3e912dd57f75c63
#
_cell.length_a   1.000
_cell.length_b   1.000
_cell.length_c   1.000
_cell.angle_alpha   90.00
_cell.angle_beta   90.00
_cell.angle_gamma   90.00
#
_symmetry.space_group_name_H-M   'P 1'
#
loop_
_entity.id
_entity.type
_entity.pdbx_description
1 polymer ?
#
loop_
_entity_poly.entity_id
_entity_poly.type
_entity_poly.pdbx_seq_one_letter_code
_entity_poly.pdbx_strand_id
1 'polypeptide(L)'
;MQGDRLVVVQETGQLLHIPQAIFELADHAVTEAQVAFAAMGSVTPAEISDFYEAFAHNLEDSKIFGRIASANQKDVERAMRSDRSTTRLLIDDKMRAEMISSLRMWRDLRDTRDVLANSVEHPNWEVQERRAPLGVVGFVFEGRPNVFADATGVLRSGNTVVFRIGSDALGTAREIMASALLPALKSSGLPDGAVQLIDSPERSSGYALFSHHGLCLAVARGSGQAVSQLGAVARQSGIPVSLHGTGGAWILVADSASPERVTACVRHSLDRKVCNTANVICLPRSPGLLAAVLQGIAQASASRSTRAVIHCASVDDELKIEQSLKQPDEVELHVHQGDNHLAEEWEWDQQPEVSIRFTESLEESCELFNTYSPRFVVGVISEDNRDFEIVYRLCEAPFVGDGFTRWVDGQYALARPELGLSNWQHGRLFARGGILSGDGVFSVRYVMHQKDSAQHR
;
A
#
# COMPACT_ATOMS: atom_id res chain seq x y z
N MET A 1 30.61 -4.60 16.63
CA MET A 1 30.85 -4.51 18.11
C MET A 1 30.18 -5.70 18.77
N GLN A 2 30.51 -6.05 19.99
CA GLN A 2 29.86 -7.16 20.69
C GLN A 2 28.38 -6.83 20.88
N GLY A 3 27.48 -7.74 20.48
CA GLY A 3 26.03 -7.56 20.52
C GLY A 3 25.37 -7.03 19.24
N ASP A 4 26.14 -6.48 18.30
CA ASP A 4 25.61 -6.08 16.99
C ASP A 4 25.18 -7.31 16.19
N ARG A 5 24.13 -7.15 15.35
CA ARG A 5 23.63 -8.20 14.49
C ARG A 5 23.93 -7.89 13.02
N LEU A 6 24.18 -8.93 12.26
CA LEU A 6 24.38 -8.87 10.82
C LEU A 6 23.33 -9.72 10.13
N VAL A 7 22.65 -9.14 9.12
CA VAL A 7 21.69 -9.85 8.27
C VAL A 7 22.20 -9.79 6.84
N VAL A 8 22.33 -10.93 6.21
CA VAL A 8 22.68 -11.02 4.79
C VAL A 8 21.39 -11.11 3.96
N VAL A 9 21.16 -10.17 3.07
CA VAL A 9 20.07 -10.28 2.08
C VAL A 9 20.49 -11.31 1.04
N GLN A 10 19.92 -12.50 1.10
CA GLN A 10 20.35 -13.65 0.26
C GLN A 10 20.25 -13.37 -1.24
N GLU A 11 19.24 -12.63 -1.67
CA GLU A 11 19.00 -12.30 -3.07
C GLU A 11 20.09 -11.41 -3.68
N THR A 12 20.67 -10.52 -2.87
CA THR A 12 21.66 -9.52 -3.34
C THR A 12 23.06 -9.72 -2.77
N GLY A 13 23.21 -10.55 -1.75
CA GLY A 13 24.44 -10.68 -0.97
C GLY A 13 24.75 -9.47 -0.09
N GLN A 14 23.86 -8.48 -0.02
CA GLN A 14 24.08 -7.27 0.78
C GLN A 14 24.09 -7.59 2.27
N LEU A 15 25.09 -7.03 2.96
CA LEU A 15 25.23 -7.13 4.42
C LEU A 15 24.54 -5.94 5.09
N LEU A 16 23.57 -6.21 5.94
CA LEU A 16 22.86 -5.21 6.74
C LEU A 16 23.35 -5.29 8.18
N HIS A 17 23.75 -4.15 8.73
CA HIS A 17 24.22 -4.02 10.11
C HIS A 17 23.10 -3.46 10.99
N ILE A 18 22.86 -4.11 12.13
CA ILE A 18 21.90 -3.70 13.15
C ILE A 18 22.70 -3.50 14.46
N PRO A 19 22.93 -2.23 14.87
CA PRO A 19 23.55 -1.96 16.16
C PRO A 19 22.74 -2.55 17.32
N GLN A 20 23.44 -3.01 18.37
CA GLN A 20 22.79 -3.62 19.54
C GLN A 20 21.71 -2.69 20.13
N ALA A 21 22.03 -1.42 20.34
CA ALA A 21 21.07 -0.45 20.90
C ALA A 21 19.80 -0.29 20.06
N ILE A 22 19.91 -0.40 18.74
CA ILE A 22 18.76 -0.34 17.83
C ILE A 22 17.92 -1.63 17.90
N PHE A 23 18.60 -2.78 18.04
CA PHE A 23 17.89 -4.04 18.25
C PHE A 23 17.13 -4.03 19.57
N GLU A 24 17.73 -3.54 20.66
CA GLU A 24 17.11 -3.45 21.99
C GLU A 24 15.86 -2.54 21.97
N LEU A 25 15.87 -1.44 21.20
CA LEU A 25 14.67 -0.60 21.01
C LEU A 25 13.53 -1.36 20.31
N ALA A 26 13.85 -2.13 19.29
CA ALA A 26 12.85 -2.94 18.59
C ALA A 26 12.33 -4.10 19.46
N ASP A 27 13.23 -4.77 20.17
CA ASP A 27 12.91 -5.85 21.10
C ASP A 27 11.98 -5.39 22.22
N HIS A 28 12.26 -4.24 22.82
CA HIS A 28 11.39 -3.64 23.85
C HIS A 28 9.99 -3.34 23.28
N ALA A 29 9.89 -2.66 22.12
CA ALA A 29 8.62 -2.32 21.53
C ALA A 29 7.78 -3.55 21.16
N VAL A 30 8.42 -4.60 20.62
CA VAL A 30 7.72 -5.85 20.28
C VAL A 30 7.30 -6.61 21.54
N THR A 31 8.12 -6.65 22.57
CA THR A 31 7.80 -7.32 23.85
C THR A 31 6.61 -6.64 24.53
N GLU A 32 6.58 -5.31 24.59
CA GLU A 32 5.43 -4.56 25.13
C GLU A 32 4.16 -4.84 24.32
N ALA A 33 4.28 -4.89 22.99
CA ALA A 33 3.14 -5.21 22.12
C ALA A 33 2.65 -6.65 22.30
N GLN A 34 3.53 -7.62 22.61
CA GLN A 34 3.16 -9.02 22.92
C GLN A 34 2.42 -9.11 24.27
N VAL A 35 2.88 -8.38 25.29
CA VAL A 35 2.18 -8.31 26.59
C VAL A 35 0.79 -7.72 26.41
N ALA A 36 0.70 -6.61 25.65
CA ALA A 36 -0.58 -5.99 25.33
C ALA A 36 -1.48 -6.92 24.50
N PHE A 37 -0.92 -7.69 23.56
CA PHE A 37 -1.70 -8.65 22.75
C PHE A 37 -2.40 -9.69 23.64
N ALA A 38 -1.74 -10.20 24.65
CA ALA A 38 -2.38 -11.12 25.61
C ALA A 38 -3.56 -10.44 26.34
N ALA A 39 -3.43 -9.15 26.68
CA ALA A 39 -4.50 -8.39 27.33
C ALA A 39 -5.65 -8.01 26.37
N MET A 40 -5.39 -7.88 25.07
CA MET A 40 -6.41 -7.61 24.05
C MET A 40 -7.52 -8.67 24.00
N GLY A 41 -7.24 -9.88 24.49
CA GLY A 41 -8.24 -10.96 24.57
C GLY A 41 -9.42 -10.64 25.48
N SER A 42 -9.27 -9.74 26.44
CA SER A 42 -10.34 -9.29 27.35
C SER A 42 -10.98 -7.96 26.93
N VAL A 43 -10.43 -7.26 25.94
CA VAL A 43 -10.97 -6.00 25.44
C VAL A 43 -12.25 -6.25 24.63
N THR A 44 -13.30 -5.49 24.96
CA THR A 44 -14.59 -5.60 24.28
C THR A 44 -14.60 -4.91 22.92
N PRO A 45 -15.53 -5.27 22.01
CA PRO A 45 -15.71 -4.54 20.75
C PRO A 45 -16.05 -3.06 20.93
N ALA A 46 -16.76 -2.71 22.03
CA ALA A 46 -17.12 -1.34 22.35
C ALA A 46 -15.88 -0.50 22.70
N GLU A 47 -15.01 -1.01 23.57
CA GLU A 47 -13.77 -0.33 23.93
C GLU A 47 -12.88 -0.05 22.71
N ILE A 48 -12.83 -0.98 21.74
CA ILE A 48 -12.09 -0.74 20.47
C ILE A 48 -12.77 0.36 19.65
N SER A 49 -14.11 0.39 19.60
CA SER A 49 -14.83 1.45 18.90
C SER A 49 -14.64 2.80 19.59
N ASP A 50 -14.65 2.82 20.93
CA ASP A 50 -14.39 4.03 21.73
C ASP A 50 -12.97 4.58 21.51
N PHE A 51 -11.97 3.69 21.32
CA PHE A 51 -10.62 4.09 20.96
C PHE A 51 -10.60 4.85 19.62
N TYR A 52 -11.24 4.34 18.58
CA TYR A 52 -11.25 5.01 17.29
C TYR A 52 -11.95 6.35 17.34
N GLU A 53 -13.08 6.44 18.05
CA GLU A 53 -13.78 7.73 18.20
C GLU A 53 -12.97 8.73 19.05
N ALA A 54 -12.34 8.27 20.13
CA ALA A 54 -11.48 9.13 20.94
C ALA A 54 -10.27 9.64 20.15
N PHE A 55 -9.66 8.79 19.33
CA PHE A 55 -8.53 9.20 18.48
C PHE A 55 -8.99 10.19 17.39
N ALA A 56 -10.12 9.94 16.74
CA ALA A 56 -10.72 10.86 15.78
C ALA A 56 -11.04 12.21 16.43
N HIS A 57 -11.65 12.22 17.61
CA HIS A 57 -11.97 13.42 18.38
C HIS A 57 -10.71 14.21 18.77
N ASN A 58 -9.64 13.53 19.19
CA ASN A 58 -8.36 14.19 19.46
C ASN A 58 -7.78 14.87 18.22
N LEU A 59 -7.94 14.29 17.04
CA LEU A 59 -7.54 14.92 15.77
C LEU A 59 -8.45 16.08 15.37
N GLU A 60 -9.73 16.10 15.80
CA GLU A 60 -10.66 17.22 15.61
C GLU A 60 -10.37 18.39 16.54
N ASP A 61 -9.75 18.16 17.70
CA ASP A 61 -9.38 19.23 18.61
C ASP A 61 -8.29 20.12 17.98
N SER A 62 -8.62 21.42 17.81
CA SER A 62 -7.73 22.37 17.14
C SER A 62 -6.43 22.63 17.90
N LYS A 63 -6.39 22.45 19.24
CA LYS A 63 -5.17 22.63 20.03
C LYS A 63 -4.24 21.43 19.88
N ILE A 64 -4.82 20.23 19.89
CA ILE A 64 -4.07 18.99 19.66
C ILE A 64 -3.52 18.99 18.23
N PHE A 65 -4.38 19.25 17.25
CA PHE A 65 -3.96 19.30 15.86
C PHE A 65 -2.95 20.41 15.58
N GLY A 66 -3.05 21.55 16.24
CA GLY A 66 -2.07 22.63 16.15
C GLY A 66 -0.65 22.21 16.58
N ARG A 67 -0.51 21.33 17.60
CA ARG A 67 0.79 20.74 17.98
C ARG A 67 1.32 19.80 16.92
N ILE A 68 0.45 18.94 16.38
CA ILE A 68 0.80 18.01 15.31
C ILE A 68 1.25 18.78 14.06
N ALA A 69 0.50 19.79 13.64
CA ALA A 69 0.83 20.65 12.51
C ALA A 69 2.17 21.38 12.71
N SER A 70 2.45 21.86 13.93
CA SER A 70 3.73 22.50 14.27
C SER A 70 4.91 21.52 14.19
N ALA A 71 4.74 20.27 14.63
CA ALA A 71 5.76 19.23 14.49
C ALA A 71 5.96 18.85 13.01
N ASN A 72 4.86 18.77 12.25
CA ASN A 72 4.90 18.49 10.81
C ASN A 72 5.63 19.59 10.03
N GLN A 73 5.37 20.86 10.35
CA GLN A 73 6.06 21.97 9.71
C GLN A 73 7.59 21.86 9.86
N LYS A 74 8.08 21.46 11.03
CA LYS A 74 9.52 21.26 11.28
C LYS A 74 10.08 20.09 10.47
N ASP A 75 9.32 19.02 10.32
CA ASP A 75 9.70 17.87 9.50
C ASP A 75 9.76 18.26 8.01
N VAL A 76 8.77 19.00 7.50
CA VAL A 76 8.73 19.55 6.14
C VAL A 76 9.93 20.47 5.87
N GLU A 77 10.22 21.43 6.78
CA GLU A 77 11.36 22.33 6.63
C GLU A 77 12.70 21.57 6.60
N ARG A 78 12.82 20.51 7.40
CA ARG A 78 14.02 19.67 7.39
C ARG A 78 14.15 18.89 6.06
N ALA A 79 13.06 18.35 5.54
CA ALA A 79 13.04 17.65 4.26
C ALA A 79 13.43 18.60 3.11
N MET A 80 12.86 19.82 3.07
CA MET A 80 13.20 20.85 2.09
C MET A 80 14.68 21.22 2.10
N ARG A 81 15.27 21.38 3.28
CA ARG A 81 16.73 21.67 3.40
C ARG A 81 17.62 20.54 2.89
N SER A 82 17.09 19.33 2.82
CA SER A 82 17.79 18.13 2.34
C SER A 82 17.41 17.76 0.90
N ASP A 83 16.74 18.64 0.16
CA ASP A 83 16.25 18.43 -1.21
C ASP A 83 15.41 17.15 -1.36
N ARG A 84 14.52 16.90 -0.38
CA ARG A 84 13.62 15.75 -0.38
C ARG A 84 12.19 16.20 -0.68
N SER A 85 11.45 15.35 -1.38
CA SER A 85 10.03 15.60 -1.68
C SER A 85 9.22 15.75 -0.39
N THR A 86 8.38 16.77 -0.34
CA THR A 86 7.48 17.07 0.78
C THR A 86 6.02 16.73 0.50
N THR A 87 5.71 16.35 -0.74
CA THR A 87 4.33 16.13 -1.22
C THR A 87 3.55 15.11 -0.37
N ARG A 88 4.24 14.08 0.12
CA ARG A 88 3.63 13.02 0.94
C ARG A 88 3.76 13.27 2.45
N LEU A 89 4.52 14.28 2.84
CA LEU A 89 4.86 14.58 4.22
C LEU A 89 3.92 15.60 4.86
N LEU A 90 3.42 16.53 4.05
CA LEU A 90 2.58 17.64 4.53
C LEU A 90 1.23 17.13 5.03
N ILE A 91 0.86 17.52 6.26
CA ILE A 91 -0.49 17.34 6.80
C ILE A 91 -1.27 18.65 6.58
N ASP A 92 -2.22 18.60 5.67
CA ASP A 92 -3.20 19.66 5.45
C ASP A 92 -4.58 19.30 6.06
N ASP A 93 -5.54 20.20 5.95
CA ASP A 93 -6.90 19.99 6.44
C ASP A 93 -7.59 18.81 5.74
N LYS A 94 -7.23 18.54 4.47
CA LYS A 94 -7.75 17.40 3.71
C LYS A 94 -7.24 16.09 4.30
N MET A 95 -5.93 15.95 4.52
CA MET A 95 -5.34 14.76 5.13
C MET A 95 -5.90 14.54 6.55
N ARG A 96 -6.06 15.62 7.33
CA ARG A 96 -6.72 15.56 8.64
C ARG A 96 -8.12 14.96 8.54
N ALA A 97 -8.94 15.46 7.63
CA ALA A 97 -10.31 14.96 7.42
C ALA A 97 -10.32 13.50 6.96
N GLU A 98 -9.40 13.10 6.09
CA GLU A 98 -9.22 11.71 5.64
C GLU A 98 -8.84 10.79 6.80
N MET A 99 -7.90 11.19 7.67
CA MET A 99 -7.53 10.42 8.88
C MET A 99 -8.73 10.21 9.81
N ILE A 100 -9.50 11.28 10.09
CA ILE A 100 -10.70 11.24 10.94
C ILE A 100 -11.73 10.29 10.31
N SER A 101 -11.97 10.40 9.01
CA SER A 101 -12.88 9.53 8.27
C SER A 101 -12.44 8.06 8.35
N SER A 102 -11.15 7.77 8.15
CA SER A 102 -10.59 6.42 8.24
C SER A 102 -10.81 5.81 9.64
N LEU A 103 -10.55 6.58 10.70
CA LEU A 103 -10.77 6.14 12.08
C LEU A 103 -12.25 5.82 12.36
N ARG A 104 -13.17 6.65 11.87
CA ARG A 104 -14.61 6.38 12.00
C ARG A 104 -15.08 5.20 11.18
N MET A 105 -14.46 4.94 10.01
CA MET A 105 -14.71 3.70 9.27
C MET A 105 -14.28 2.46 10.08
N TRP A 106 -13.11 2.50 10.75
CA TRP A 106 -12.69 1.42 11.66
C TRP A 106 -13.65 1.26 12.84
N ARG A 107 -14.12 2.36 13.44
CA ARG A 107 -15.12 2.35 14.52
C ARG A 107 -16.38 1.60 14.11
N ASP A 108 -16.87 1.85 12.90
CA ASP A 108 -18.15 1.36 12.40
C ASP A 108 -18.08 -0.05 11.81
N LEU A 109 -16.86 -0.55 11.54
CA LEU A 109 -16.65 -1.93 11.08
C LEU A 109 -17.10 -2.93 12.14
N ARG A 110 -17.84 -3.95 11.68
CA ARG A 110 -18.24 -5.07 12.52
C ARG A 110 -17.02 -5.77 13.11
N ASP A 111 -17.09 -6.13 14.37
CA ASP A 111 -16.10 -7.00 15.01
C ASP A 111 -16.08 -8.36 14.32
N THR A 112 -14.88 -8.80 13.95
CA THR A 112 -14.64 -10.08 13.28
C THR A 112 -13.94 -11.10 14.17
N ARG A 113 -13.66 -10.79 15.44
CA ARG A 113 -13.05 -11.70 16.40
C ARG A 113 -14.04 -12.79 16.77
N ASP A 114 -13.55 -14.01 16.90
CA ASP A 114 -14.31 -15.23 17.24
C ASP A 114 -15.51 -15.52 16.32
N VAL A 115 -15.58 -14.90 15.15
CA VAL A 115 -16.60 -15.20 14.17
C VAL A 115 -16.46 -16.65 13.72
N LEU A 116 -17.54 -17.41 13.86
CA LEU A 116 -17.65 -18.77 13.32
C LEU A 116 -17.65 -18.67 11.77
N ALA A 117 -16.58 -19.18 11.17
CA ALA A 117 -16.46 -19.22 9.71
C ALA A 117 -17.10 -20.48 9.12
N ASN A 118 -16.97 -21.61 9.83
CA ASN A 118 -17.52 -22.90 9.44
C ASN A 118 -17.71 -23.80 10.67
N SER A 119 -18.63 -24.76 10.61
CA SER A 119 -18.78 -25.82 11.60
C SER A 119 -19.06 -27.15 10.91
N VAL A 120 -18.36 -28.19 11.33
CA VAL A 120 -18.55 -29.56 10.87
C VAL A 120 -19.06 -30.40 12.05
N GLU A 121 -20.30 -30.86 11.93
CA GLU A 121 -20.96 -31.70 12.91
C GLU A 121 -20.61 -33.18 12.65
N HIS A 122 -20.32 -33.88 13.75
CA HIS A 122 -20.14 -35.33 13.79
C HIS A 122 -21.04 -35.94 14.87
N PRO A 123 -21.30 -37.26 14.86
CA PRO A 123 -21.92 -37.90 16.00
C PRO A 123 -21.12 -37.67 17.29
N ASN A 124 -21.76 -36.98 18.25
CA ASN A 124 -21.20 -36.65 19.58
C ASN A 124 -20.03 -35.67 19.64
N TRP A 125 -19.68 -34.99 18.58
CA TRP A 125 -18.66 -33.91 18.58
C TRP A 125 -18.82 -32.97 17.38
N GLU A 126 -18.19 -31.81 17.48
CA GLU A 126 -18.15 -30.85 16.39
C GLU A 126 -16.78 -30.18 16.28
N VAL A 127 -16.44 -29.72 15.09
CA VAL A 127 -15.25 -28.88 14.86
C VAL A 127 -15.71 -27.55 14.28
N GLN A 128 -15.32 -26.47 14.94
CA GLN A 128 -15.58 -25.11 14.54
C GLN A 128 -14.33 -24.43 14.00
N GLU A 129 -14.46 -23.73 12.88
CA GLU A 129 -13.45 -22.81 12.37
C GLU A 129 -13.80 -21.40 12.85
N ARG A 130 -12.94 -20.80 13.67
CA ARG A 130 -13.16 -19.47 14.23
C ARG A 130 -12.04 -18.51 13.82
N ARG A 131 -12.38 -17.28 13.51
CA ARG A 131 -11.39 -16.22 13.28
C ARG A 131 -10.73 -15.83 14.58
N ALA A 132 -9.41 -15.68 14.55
CA ALA A 132 -8.61 -15.27 15.71
C ALA A 132 -7.55 -14.25 15.29
N PRO A 133 -7.14 -13.32 16.16
CA PRO A 133 -6.04 -12.41 15.86
C PRO A 133 -4.74 -13.17 15.59
N LEU A 134 -3.86 -12.58 14.80
CA LEU A 134 -2.53 -13.12 14.49
C LEU A 134 -1.55 -12.90 15.65
N GLY A 135 -1.51 -11.68 16.19
CA GLY A 135 -0.53 -11.25 17.17
C GLY A 135 -0.01 -9.84 16.93
N VAL A 136 1.30 -9.65 17.04
CA VAL A 136 1.96 -8.35 16.81
C VAL A 136 2.19 -8.13 15.32
N VAL A 137 1.72 -7.00 14.79
CA VAL A 137 1.92 -6.58 13.40
C VAL A 137 2.94 -5.44 13.36
N GLY A 138 4.04 -5.67 12.63
CA GLY A 138 5.07 -4.65 12.43
C GLY A 138 4.82 -3.84 11.17
N PHE A 139 4.85 -2.50 11.28
CA PHE A 139 4.72 -1.59 10.14
C PHE A 139 5.98 -0.77 9.95
N VAL A 140 6.52 -0.77 8.73
CA VAL A 140 7.57 0.15 8.30
C VAL A 140 7.04 1.02 7.17
N PHE A 141 6.96 2.33 7.43
CA PHE A 141 6.48 3.31 6.47
C PHE A 141 7.50 4.41 6.21
N GLU A 142 7.61 4.83 4.96
CA GLU A 142 8.39 6.01 4.57
C GLU A 142 7.48 7.25 4.58
N GLY A 143 7.84 8.26 5.41
CA GLY A 143 7.41 9.64 5.27
C GLY A 143 5.92 9.99 5.16
N ARG A 144 4.99 9.16 5.69
CA ARG A 144 3.55 9.44 5.63
C ARG A 144 2.95 9.53 7.02
N PRO A 145 2.47 10.72 7.47
CA PRO A 145 1.89 10.89 8.79
C PRO A 145 0.53 10.20 9.00
N ASN A 146 -0.28 10.03 7.96
CA ASN A 146 -1.62 9.45 8.03
C ASN A 146 -1.64 7.95 8.37
N VAL A 147 -0.50 7.28 8.29
CA VAL A 147 -0.40 5.83 8.51
C VAL A 147 -0.89 5.36 9.87
N PHE A 148 -0.92 6.22 10.89
CA PHE A 148 -1.46 5.85 12.19
C PHE A 148 -2.98 5.62 12.16
N ALA A 149 -3.71 6.43 11.40
CA ALA A 149 -5.14 6.23 11.22
C ALA A 149 -5.43 4.93 10.45
N ASP A 150 -4.64 4.64 9.42
CA ASP A 150 -4.83 3.44 8.61
C ASP A 150 -4.40 2.17 9.36
N ALA A 151 -3.19 2.16 9.91
CA ALA A 151 -2.57 0.94 10.43
C ALA A 151 -3.03 0.53 11.83
N THR A 152 -3.59 1.44 12.63
CA THR A 152 -4.29 1.06 13.87
C THR A 152 -5.53 0.20 13.62
N GLY A 153 -5.99 0.10 12.37
CA GLY A 153 -7.07 -0.81 11.98
C GLY A 153 -6.87 -2.27 12.38
N VAL A 154 -5.63 -2.71 12.60
CA VAL A 154 -5.35 -4.08 13.10
C VAL A 154 -5.88 -4.34 14.51
N LEU A 155 -6.11 -3.28 15.31
CA LEU A 155 -6.72 -3.42 16.63
C LEU A 155 -8.17 -3.94 16.52
N ARG A 156 -8.86 -3.65 15.40
CA ARG A 156 -10.23 -4.11 15.17
C ARG A 156 -10.35 -5.63 15.12
N SER A 157 -9.32 -6.31 14.63
CA SER A 157 -9.23 -7.77 14.65
C SER A 157 -8.48 -8.34 15.87
N GLY A 158 -8.20 -7.50 16.89
CA GLY A 158 -7.60 -7.92 18.15
C GLY A 158 -6.08 -8.05 18.15
N ASN A 159 -5.41 -7.57 17.10
CA ASN A 159 -3.95 -7.54 17.00
C ASN A 159 -3.38 -6.32 17.74
N THR A 160 -2.06 -6.30 17.93
CA THR A 160 -1.29 -5.14 18.36
C THR A 160 -0.33 -4.69 17.27
N VAL A 161 0.20 -3.48 17.39
CA VAL A 161 0.99 -2.87 16.31
C VAL A 161 2.27 -2.23 16.82
N VAL A 162 3.36 -2.41 16.06
CA VAL A 162 4.62 -1.72 16.26
C VAL A 162 4.95 -0.93 15.00
N PHE A 163 5.09 0.38 15.13
CA PHE A 163 5.44 1.28 14.04
C PHE A 163 6.94 1.56 13.99
N ARG A 164 7.48 1.61 12.79
CA ARG A 164 8.72 2.29 12.46
C ARG A 164 8.44 3.29 11.34
N ILE A 165 8.64 4.57 11.60
CA ILE A 165 8.37 5.66 10.66
C ILE A 165 9.70 6.21 10.13
N GLY A 166 9.74 6.60 8.85
CA GLY A 166 10.90 7.23 8.23
C GLY A 166 11.33 8.50 8.95
N SER A 167 12.63 8.81 8.91
CA SER A 167 13.23 9.94 9.61
C SER A 167 12.56 11.28 9.31
N ASP A 168 12.04 11.43 8.10
CA ASP A 168 11.45 12.68 7.62
C ASP A 168 10.11 13.01 8.30
N ALA A 169 9.34 11.98 8.73
CA ALA A 169 8.06 12.13 9.42
C ALA A 169 8.11 11.76 10.92
N LEU A 170 9.29 11.46 11.46
CA LEU A 170 9.40 10.94 12.83
C LEU A 170 8.99 11.96 13.90
N GLY A 171 9.24 13.24 13.70
CA GLY A 171 8.81 14.30 14.61
C GLY A 171 7.30 14.40 14.68
N THR A 172 6.65 14.36 13.54
CA THR A 172 5.18 14.31 13.40
C THR A 172 4.61 13.06 14.04
N ALA A 173 5.23 11.90 13.80
CA ALA A 173 4.82 10.63 14.37
C ALA A 173 4.83 10.63 15.90
N ARG A 174 5.90 11.16 16.52
CA ARG A 174 5.99 11.33 17.98
C ARG A 174 4.85 12.17 18.52
N GLU A 175 4.54 13.28 17.86
CA GLU A 175 3.48 14.18 18.31
C GLU A 175 2.10 13.56 18.15
N ILE A 176 1.80 12.85 17.07
CA ILE A 176 0.56 12.11 16.89
C ILE A 176 0.40 11.07 18.02
N MET A 177 1.45 10.29 18.26
CA MET A 177 1.45 9.30 19.35
C MET A 177 1.16 9.97 20.71
N ALA A 178 1.92 10.99 21.07
CA ALA A 178 1.84 11.61 22.40
C ALA A 178 0.56 12.38 22.64
N SER A 179 0.09 13.12 21.62
CA SER A 179 -1.01 14.08 21.79
C SER A 179 -2.39 13.52 21.43
N ALA A 180 -2.47 12.54 20.54
CA ALA A 180 -3.76 12.07 20.04
C ALA A 180 -3.98 10.56 20.29
N LEU A 181 -3.02 9.70 19.97
CA LEU A 181 -3.22 8.26 19.97
C LEU A 181 -3.13 7.65 21.38
N LEU A 182 -2.05 7.88 22.13
CA LEU A 182 -1.88 7.33 23.48
C LEU A 182 -2.96 7.82 24.47
N PRO A 183 -3.39 9.10 24.44
CA PRO A 183 -4.55 9.54 25.23
C PRO A 183 -5.84 8.78 24.86
N ALA A 184 -6.05 8.47 23.57
CA ALA A 184 -7.21 7.71 23.13
C ALA A 184 -7.15 6.25 23.62
N LEU A 185 -5.99 5.58 23.54
CA LEU A 185 -5.80 4.23 24.12
C LEU A 185 -6.18 4.21 25.60
N LYS A 186 -5.65 5.16 26.37
CA LYS A 186 -5.87 5.23 27.80
C LYS A 186 -7.33 5.50 28.15
N SER A 187 -7.99 6.42 27.44
CA SER A 187 -9.40 6.76 27.72
C SER A 187 -10.38 5.67 27.36
N SER A 188 -10.04 4.78 26.42
CA SER A 188 -10.87 3.67 25.98
C SER A 188 -10.60 2.35 26.72
N GLY A 189 -9.61 2.32 27.62
CA GLY A 189 -9.26 1.12 28.38
C GLY A 189 -8.46 0.05 27.60
N LEU A 190 -7.95 0.40 26.41
CA LEU A 190 -7.06 -0.49 25.68
C LEU A 190 -5.69 -0.58 26.38
N PRO A 191 -4.99 -1.72 26.29
CA PRO A 191 -3.66 -1.89 26.87
C PRO A 191 -2.65 -0.86 26.33
N ASP A 192 -1.87 -0.23 27.21
CA ASP A 192 -0.90 0.82 26.86
C ASP A 192 0.11 0.36 25.77
N GLY A 193 0.50 -0.92 25.77
CA GLY A 193 1.39 -1.51 24.77
C GLY A 193 0.75 -1.87 23.43
N ALA A 194 -0.58 -1.69 23.25
CA ALA A 194 -1.29 -2.11 22.04
C ALA A 194 -0.79 -1.41 20.77
N VAL A 195 -0.26 -0.19 20.91
CA VAL A 195 0.39 0.56 19.83
C VAL A 195 1.74 1.08 20.29
N GLN A 196 2.79 0.67 19.59
CA GLN A 196 4.17 1.05 19.88
C GLN A 196 4.82 1.79 18.71
N LEU A 197 5.76 2.67 19.00
CA LEU A 197 6.60 3.37 18.02
C LEU A 197 8.07 3.13 18.36
N ILE A 198 8.83 2.58 17.41
CA ILE A 198 10.29 2.54 17.54
C ILE A 198 10.82 3.95 17.26
N ASP A 199 11.25 4.60 18.33
CA ASP A 199 11.70 5.99 18.29
C ASP A 199 13.17 6.10 17.83
N SER A 200 13.41 5.77 16.56
CA SER A 200 14.74 5.85 15.94
C SER A 200 14.66 6.31 14.48
N PRO A 201 15.48 7.31 14.07
CA PRO A 201 15.57 7.73 12.68
C PRO A 201 16.36 6.75 11.80
N GLU A 202 17.08 5.79 12.41
CA GLU A 202 17.98 4.90 11.68
C GLU A 202 17.22 3.86 10.85
N ARG A 203 17.73 3.59 9.63
CA ARG A 203 17.14 2.56 8.75
C ARG A 203 17.24 1.16 9.37
N SER A 204 18.31 0.90 10.12
CA SER A 204 18.54 -0.36 10.83
C SER A 204 17.40 -0.74 11.80
N SER A 205 16.63 0.23 12.30
CA SER A 205 15.46 -0.04 13.16
C SER A 205 14.34 -0.77 12.41
N GLY A 206 14.19 -0.56 11.10
CA GLY A 206 13.29 -1.33 10.27
C GLY A 206 13.74 -2.79 10.09
N TYR A 207 15.05 -3.00 9.91
CA TYR A 207 15.62 -4.36 9.84
C TYR A 207 15.54 -5.07 11.19
N ALA A 208 15.78 -4.35 12.29
CA ALA A 208 15.61 -4.89 13.64
C ALA A 208 14.18 -5.36 13.88
N LEU A 209 13.19 -4.53 13.56
CA LEU A 209 11.76 -4.88 13.67
C LEU A 209 11.43 -6.11 12.81
N PHE A 210 11.79 -6.12 11.52
CA PHE A 210 11.40 -7.18 10.59
C PHE A 210 12.22 -8.48 10.74
N SER A 211 13.27 -8.47 11.54
CA SER A 211 13.99 -9.69 11.95
C SER A 211 13.54 -10.25 13.31
N HIS A 212 12.58 -9.62 13.98
CA HIS A 212 12.16 -10.00 15.32
C HIS A 212 11.07 -11.07 15.31
N HIS A 213 11.36 -12.25 15.91
CA HIS A 213 10.43 -13.42 15.87
C HIS A 213 9.13 -13.22 16.65
N GLY A 214 8.99 -12.14 17.38
CA GLY A 214 7.72 -11.75 18.02
C GLY A 214 6.70 -11.17 17.06
N LEU A 215 7.07 -10.86 15.79
CA LEU A 215 6.13 -10.43 14.76
C LEU A 215 5.38 -11.58 14.13
N CYS A 216 4.09 -11.38 13.91
CA CYS A 216 3.21 -12.32 13.19
C CYS A 216 2.93 -11.89 11.74
N LEU A 217 3.13 -10.61 11.43
CA LEU A 217 3.03 -10.04 10.08
C LEU A 217 3.93 -8.80 9.98
N ALA A 218 4.65 -8.67 8.89
CA ALA A 218 5.44 -7.48 8.55
C ALA A 218 4.81 -6.75 7.35
N VAL A 219 4.50 -5.47 7.52
CA VAL A 219 3.88 -4.63 6.49
C VAL A 219 4.82 -3.47 6.17
N ALA A 220 5.25 -3.35 4.91
CA ALA A 220 6.12 -2.28 4.45
C ALA A 220 5.49 -1.49 3.32
N ARG A 221 5.59 -0.16 3.39
CA ARG A 221 5.23 0.78 2.32
C ARG A 221 6.37 1.79 2.14
N GLY A 222 6.85 1.94 0.90
CA GLY A 222 7.96 2.84 0.59
C GLY A 222 8.51 2.59 -0.81
N SER A 223 9.73 3.05 -1.06
CA SER A 223 10.40 2.82 -2.35
C SER A 223 10.62 1.32 -2.62
N GLY A 224 10.58 0.92 -3.88
CA GLY A 224 10.71 -0.48 -4.28
C GLY A 224 11.93 -1.17 -3.68
N GLN A 225 13.09 -0.50 -3.71
CA GLN A 225 14.34 -1.03 -3.15
C GLN A 225 14.27 -1.23 -1.62
N ALA A 226 13.77 -0.24 -0.88
CA ALA A 226 13.67 -0.34 0.58
C ALA A 226 12.69 -1.43 1.02
N VAL A 227 11.55 -1.53 0.34
CA VAL A 227 10.51 -2.53 0.60
C VAL A 227 11.01 -3.94 0.28
N SER A 228 11.76 -4.11 -0.82
CA SER A 228 12.38 -5.40 -1.19
C SER A 228 13.37 -5.88 -0.13
N GLN A 229 14.27 -5.00 0.35
CA GLN A 229 15.23 -5.33 1.41
C GLN A 229 14.53 -5.74 2.71
N LEU A 230 13.55 -4.95 3.15
CA LEU A 230 12.75 -5.24 4.34
C LEU A 230 12.00 -6.57 4.22
N GLY A 231 11.40 -6.81 3.05
CA GLY A 231 10.71 -8.06 2.77
C GLY A 231 11.63 -9.27 2.79
N ALA A 232 12.86 -9.15 2.29
CA ALA A 232 13.87 -10.21 2.35
C ALA A 232 14.24 -10.54 3.82
N VAL A 233 14.48 -9.52 4.64
CA VAL A 233 14.78 -9.69 6.08
C VAL A 233 13.64 -10.42 6.80
N ALA A 234 12.39 -9.99 6.59
CA ALA A 234 11.23 -10.61 7.23
C ALA A 234 11.05 -12.07 6.79
N ARG A 235 11.14 -12.36 5.49
CA ARG A 235 11.01 -13.74 4.96
C ARG A 235 12.11 -14.66 5.49
N GLN A 236 13.35 -14.19 5.59
CA GLN A 236 14.46 -14.96 6.16
C GLN A 236 14.24 -15.28 7.64
N SER A 237 13.49 -14.42 8.35
CA SER A 237 13.09 -14.63 9.75
C SER A 237 11.79 -15.44 9.88
N GLY A 238 11.24 -15.97 8.78
CA GLY A 238 10.01 -16.76 8.76
C GLY A 238 8.73 -15.93 8.97
N ILE A 239 8.80 -14.59 8.84
CA ILE A 239 7.67 -13.68 9.08
C ILE A 239 6.92 -13.45 7.76
N PRO A 240 5.59 -13.69 7.72
CA PRO A 240 4.76 -13.33 6.58
C PRO A 240 4.83 -11.84 6.29
N VAL A 241 4.74 -11.46 5.00
CA VAL A 241 4.90 -10.08 4.57
C VAL A 241 3.69 -9.55 3.80
N SER A 242 3.49 -8.23 3.87
CA SER A 242 2.66 -7.45 2.98
C SER A 242 3.48 -6.25 2.50
N LEU A 243 3.91 -6.28 1.25
CA LEU A 243 4.85 -5.33 0.71
C LEU A 243 4.16 -4.46 -0.35
N HIS A 244 4.34 -3.15 -0.24
CA HIS A 244 3.89 -2.16 -1.20
C HIS A 244 5.09 -1.27 -1.56
N GLY A 245 5.71 -1.57 -2.69
CA GLY A 245 6.89 -0.89 -3.19
C GLY A 245 6.62 -0.16 -4.49
N THR A 246 7.19 -0.64 -5.59
CA THR A 246 7.06 -0.08 -6.93
C THR A 246 5.60 -0.05 -7.38
N GLY A 247 5.14 1.12 -7.82
CA GLY A 247 3.82 1.33 -8.39
C GLY A 247 3.84 1.38 -9.92
N GLY A 248 2.88 2.10 -10.48
CA GLY A 248 2.70 2.24 -11.92
C GLY A 248 1.64 1.30 -12.47
N ALA A 249 0.50 1.89 -12.87
CA ALA A 249 -0.57 1.16 -13.52
C ALA A 249 -0.35 1.07 -15.03
N TRP A 250 -0.91 0.04 -15.65
CA TRP A 250 -0.91 -0.13 -17.10
C TRP A 250 -2.33 0.01 -17.66
N ILE A 251 -2.44 0.62 -18.82
CA ILE A 251 -3.67 0.70 -19.61
C ILE A 251 -3.45 -0.07 -20.91
N LEU A 252 -4.28 -1.07 -21.15
CA LEU A 252 -4.31 -1.86 -22.37
C LEU A 252 -5.51 -1.42 -23.20
N VAL A 253 -5.27 -0.85 -24.39
CA VAL A 253 -6.30 -0.37 -25.29
C VAL A 253 -6.54 -1.42 -26.37
N ALA A 254 -7.75 -1.98 -26.44
CA ALA A 254 -8.13 -2.94 -27.46
C ALA A 254 -8.57 -2.24 -28.77
N ASP A 255 -8.59 -2.99 -29.88
CA ASP A 255 -9.02 -2.47 -31.20
C ASP A 255 -10.46 -1.94 -31.18
N SER A 256 -11.32 -2.52 -30.34
CA SER A 256 -12.73 -2.14 -30.23
C SER A 256 -12.97 -0.91 -29.36
N ALA A 257 -11.91 -0.34 -28.72
CA ALA A 257 -12.05 0.76 -27.77
C ALA A 257 -12.65 2.03 -28.38
N SER A 258 -13.60 2.65 -27.68
CA SER A 258 -14.13 3.97 -28.06
C SER A 258 -13.08 5.06 -27.80
N PRO A 259 -12.77 5.92 -28.80
CA PRO A 259 -11.80 7.00 -28.62
C PRO A 259 -12.15 7.95 -27.47
N GLU A 260 -13.44 8.24 -27.25
CA GLU A 260 -13.91 9.08 -26.17
C GLU A 260 -13.58 8.47 -24.79
N ARG A 261 -13.82 7.16 -24.65
CA ARG A 261 -13.51 6.41 -23.44
C ARG A 261 -12.01 6.34 -23.18
N VAL A 262 -11.21 6.11 -24.23
CA VAL A 262 -9.75 6.14 -24.15
C VAL A 262 -9.25 7.50 -23.64
N THR A 263 -9.72 8.60 -24.24
CA THR A 263 -9.35 9.96 -23.83
C THR A 263 -9.68 10.22 -22.36
N ALA A 264 -10.89 9.86 -21.92
CA ALA A 264 -11.33 10.06 -20.54
C ALA A 264 -10.51 9.21 -19.55
N CYS A 265 -10.30 7.92 -19.84
CA CYS A 265 -9.56 7.01 -18.98
C CYS A 265 -8.10 7.44 -18.83
N VAL A 266 -7.42 7.81 -19.91
CA VAL A 266 -6.04 8.29 -19.87
C VAL A 266 -5.93 9.58 -19.06
N ARG A 267 -6.80 10.58 -19.34
CA ARG A 267 -6.82 11.84 -18.60
C ARG A 267 -6.95 11.62 -17.10
N HIS A 268 -7.91 10.81 -16.68
CA HIS A 268 -8.19 10.59 -15.25
C HIS A 268 -7.20 9.63 -14.58
N SER A 269 -6.44 8.86 -15.35
CA SER A 269 -5.34 8.02 -14.84
C SER A 269 -4.03 8.77 -14.68
N LEU A 270 -3.92 10.01 -15.18
CA LEU A 270 -2.77 10.90 -15.08
C LEU A 270 -3.08 12.17 -14.25
N ASP A 271 -4.07 12.14 -13.39
CA ASP A 271 -4.51 13.28 -12.58
C ASP A 271 -3.47 13.75 -11.55
N ARG A 272 -2.68 12.85 -11.01
CA ARG A 272 -1.56 13.09 -10.10
C ARG A 272 -0.71 11.83 -9.99
N LYS A 273 0.57 11.97 -9.60
CA LYS A 273 1.44 10.81 -9.36
C LYS A 273 1.21 10.19 -7.98
N VAL A 274 0.76 8.94 -8.01
CA VAL A 274 0.72 7.99 -6.90
C VAL A 274 0.89 6.58 -7.47
N CYS A 275 0.89 5.56 -6.61
CA CYS A 275 1.19 4.17 -6.99
C CYS A 275 0.29 3.58 -8.09
N ASN A 276 -0.97 4.03 -8.22
CA ASN A 276 -1.92 3.55 -9.23
C ASN A 276 -2.11 4.50 -10.43
N THR A 277 -1.22 5.47 -10.60
CA THR A 277 -1.18 6.35 -11.77
C THR A 277 -0.74 5.57 -13.01
N ALA A 278 -1.31 5.86 -14.16
CA ALA A 278 -0.90 5.25 -15.42
C ALA A 278 0.59 5.49 -15.68
N ASN A 279 1.33 4.43 -15.93
CA ASN A 279 2.77 4.43 -16.19
C ASN A 279 3.09 3.97 -17.61
N VAL A 280 2.28 3.01 -18.13
CA VAL A 280 2.41 2.49 -19.48
C VAL A 280 1.04 2.39 -20.13
N ILE A 281 0.96 2.75 -21.39
CA ILE A 281 -0.23 2.60 -22.24
C ILE A 281 0.15 1.75 -23.44
N CYS A 282 -0.41 0.54 -23.53
CA CYS A 282 -0.31 -0.32 -24.69
C CYS A 282 -1.52 -0.11 -25.59
N LEU A 283 -1.29 0.02 -26.90
CA LEU A 283 -2.38 0.24 -27.87
C LEU A 283 -2.04 -0.35 -29.23
N PRO A 284 -3.06 -0.71 -30.05
CA PRO A 284 -2.85 -1.13 -31.43
C PRO A 284 -2.35 0.05 -32.31
N ARG A 285 -1.80 -0.27 -33.48
CA ARG A 285 -1.34 0.75 -34.47
C ARG A 285 -2.51 1.42 -35.17
N SER A 286 -3.44 1.97 -34.40
CA SER A 286 -4.63 2.68 -34.87
C SER A 286 -4.44 4.20 -34.71
N PRO A 287 -4.44 4.98 -35.82
CA PRO A 287 -4.29 6.46 -35.72
C PRO A 287 -5.37 7.11 -34.86
N GLY A 288 -6.61 6.62 -34.90
CA GLY A 288 -7.72 7.16 -34.11
C GLY A 288 -7.54 6.93 -32.60
N LEU A 289 -7.09 5.73 -32.20
CA LEU A 289 -6.83 5.42 -30.81
C LEU A 289 -5.58 6.13 -30.27
N LEU A 290 -4.51 6.26 -31.08
CA LEU A 290 -3.34 7.05 -30.74
C LEU A 290 -3.74 8.52 -30.50
N ALA A 291 -4.52 9.11 -31.40
CA ALA A 291 -5.00 10.49 -31.24
C ALA A 291 -5.81 10.68 -29.94
N ALA A 292 -6.62 9.68 -29.56
CA ALA A 292 -7.39 9.69 -28.33
C ALA A 292 -6.49 9.61 -27.07
N VAL A 293 -5.46 8.76 -27.08
CA VAL A 293 -4.46 8.67 -26.01
C VAL A 293 -3.74 10.00 -25.85
N LEU A 294 -3.21 10.57 -26.94
CA LEU A 294 -2.50 11.85 -26.92
C LEU A 294 -3.40 13.01 -26.45
N GLN A 295 -4.67 13.00 -26.84
CA GLN A 295 -5.64 13.98 -26.36
C GLN A 295 -5.87 13.84 -24.84
N GLY A 296 -5.94 12.62 -24.28
CA GLY A 296 -6.06 12.38 -22.87
C GLY A 296 -4.85 12.89 -22.08
N ILE A 297 -3.64 12.63 -22.58
CA ILE A 297 -2.38 13.13 -22.02
C ILE A 297 -2.33 14.66 -22.05
N ALA A 298 -2.66 15.28 -23.19
CA ALA A 298 -2.69 16.73 -23.33
C ALA A 298 -3.69 17.39 -22.36
N GLN A 299 -4.87 16.80 -22.16
CA GLN A 299 -5.84 17.29 -21.18
C GLN A 299 -5.35 17.17 -19.73
N ALA A 300 -4.64 16.10 -19.39
CA ALA A 300 -4.03 15.94 -18.07
C ALA A 300 -2.95 16.99 -17.81
N SER A 301 -2.09 17.26 -18.80
CA SER A 301 -1.03 18.27 -18.73
C SER A 301 -1.57 19.70 -18.67
N ALA A 302 -2.57 20.01 -19.50
CA ALA A 302 -3.20 21.34 -19.53
C ALA A 302 -3.82 21.71 -18.19
N SER A 303 -4.43 20.76 -17.49
CA SER A 303 -4.99 20.98 -16.14
C SER A 303 -3.95 21.41 -15.10
N ARG A 304 -2.66 21.24 -15.40
CA ARG A 304 -1.49 21.55 -14.56
C ARG A 304 -0.63 22.67 -15.12
N SER A 305 -0.99 23.19 -16.31
CA SER A 305 -0.20 24.20 -17.03
C SER A 305 1.24 23.77 -17.31
N THR A 306 1.42 22.48 -17.66
CA THR A 306 2.72 21.85 -17.90
C THR A 306 2.73 21.06 -19.20
N ARG A 307 3.90 20.59 -19.63
CA ARG A 307 4.07 19.63 -20.73
C ARG A 307 3.95 18.20 -20.20
N ALA A 308 3.70 17.24 -21.08
CA ALA A 308 3.86 15.83 -20.78
C ALA A 308 5.20 15.30 -21.26
N VAL A 309 5.70 14.24 -20.62
CA VAL A 309 6.82 13.43 -21.13
C VAL A 309 6.25 12.09 -21.60
N ILE A 310 6.60 11.72 -22.84
CA ILE A 310 6.19 10.44 -23.41
C ILE A 310 7.44 9.65 -23.78
N HIS A 311 7.52 8.41 -23.29
CA HIS A 311 8.56 7.47 -23.63
C HIS A 311 8.05 6.46 -24.66
N CYS A 312 8.90 6.12 -25.65
CA CYS A 312 8.57 5.12 -26.67
C CYS A 312 9.77 4.19 -26.97
N ALA A 313 9.48 3.03 -27.54
CA ALA A 313 10.45 1.95 -27.71
C ALA A 313 11.36 2.09 -28.91
N SER A 314 11.01 2.95 -29.89
CA SER A 314 11.74 3.09 -31.16
C SER A 314 11.54 4.46 -31.80
N VAL A 315 12.44 4.82 -32.70
CA VAL A 315 12.32 6.02 -33.58
C VAL A 315 11.08 5.94 -34.48
N ASP A 316 10.70 4.75 -34.93
CA ASP A 316 9.47 4.54 -35.70
C ASP A 316 8.20 4.91 -34.90
N ASP A 317 8.20 4.60 -33.61
CA ASP A 317 7.09 4.93 -32.73
C ASP A 317 7.08 6.44 -32.42
N GLU A 318 8.25 7.05 -32.21
CA GLU A 318 8.41 8.50 -32.08
C GLU A 318 7.80 9.24 -33.27
N LEU A 319 8.18 8.87 -34.50
CA LEU A 319 7.66 9.49 -35.72
C LEU A 319 6.12 9.41 -35.84
N LYS A 320 5.54 8.28 -35.44
CA LYS A 320 4.07 8.12 -35.43
C LYS A 320 3.40 9.01 -34.40
N ILE A 321 3.99 9.09 -33.20
CA ILE A 321 3.50 9.96 -32.13
C ILE A 321 3.58 11.41 -32.59
N GLU A 322 4.74 11.88 -33.11
CA GLU A 322 4.93 13.26 -33.61
C GLU A 322 3.93 13.64 -34.69
N GLN A 323 3.70 12.74 -35.68
CA GLN A 323 2.72 12.97 -36.74
C GLN A 323 1.28 13.08 -36.25
N SER A 324 0.98 12.52 -35.08
CA SER A 324 -0.35 12.53 -34.49
C SER A 324 -0.55 13.66 -33.47
N LEU A 325 0.51 14.36 -33.05
CA LEU A 325 0.44 15.50 -32.14
C LEU A 325 -0.22 16.71 -32.83
N LYS A 326 -1.21 17.31 -32.16
CA LYS A 326 -1.82 18.56 -32.63
C LYS A 326 -0.93 19.76 -32.35
N GLN A 327 -0.18 19.73 -31.28
CA GLN A 327 0.74 20.79 -30.83
C GLN A 327 2.04 20.11 -30.34
N PRO A 328 3.08 20.04 -31.16
CA PRO A 328 4.34 19.36 -30.81
C PRO A 328 5.02 19.94 -29.56
N ASP A 329 4.84 21.22 -29.29
CA ASP A 329 5.46 21.90 -28.14
C ASP A 329 4.87 21.53 -26.77
N GLU A 330 3.74 20.79 -26.74
CA GLU A 330 3.09 20.37 -25.49
C GLU A 330 3.63 19.05 -24.94
N VAL A 331 4.48 18.34 -25.70
CA VAL A 331 5.01 17.03 -25.33
C VAL A 331 6.51 17.00 -25.53
N GLU A 332 7.21 16.37 -24.61
CA GLU A 332 8.62 15.99 -24.72
C GLU A 332 8.69 14.48 -25.00
N LEU A 333 9.39 14.09 -26.06
CA LEU A 333 9.51 12.69 -26.47
C LEU A 333 10.88 12.12 -26.13
N HIS A 334 10.89 10.94 -25.53
CA HIS A 334 12.10 10.17 -25.21
C HIS A 334 12.06 8.80 -25.89
N VAL A 335 13.06 8.54 -26.73
CA VAL A 335 13.19 7.27 -27.44
C VAL A 335 14.13 6.35 -26.69
N HIS A 336 13.67 5.14 -26.42
CA HIS A 336 14.45 4.05 -25.85
C HIS A 336 14.79 3.00 -26.91
N GLN A 337 15.78 2.15 -26.62
CA GLN A 337 16.08 1.01 -27.49
C GLN A 337 15.46 -0.27 -26.91
N GLY A 338 14.23 -0.57 -27.36
CA GLY A 338 13.45 -1.73 -26.91
C GLY A 338 12.63 -1.45 -25.64
N ASP A 339 12.15 -2.52 -25.03
CA ASP A 339 11.05 -2.48 -24.06
C ASP A 339 11.51 -2.38 -22.58
N ASN A 340 12.81 -2.37 -22.28
CA ASN A 340 13.31 -2.35 -20.89
C ASN A 340 12.86 -1.14 -20.09
N HIS A 341 12.63 0.00 -20.72
CA HIS A 341 12.11 1.23 -20.06
C HIS A 341 10.69 1.05 -19.52
N LEU A 342 9.93 0.07 -19.99
CA LEU A 342 8.58 -0.23 -19.48
C LEU A 342 8.60 -0.73 -18.02
N ALA A 343 9.76 -1.19 -17.54
CA ALA A 343 9.95 -1.60 -16.15
C ALA A 343 10.21 -0.44 -15.18
N GLU A 344 10.45 0.77 -15.71
CA GLU A 344 10.69 1.94 -14.89
C GLU A 344 9.37 2.54 -14.40
N GLU A 345 9.30 2.89 -13.11
CA GLU A 345 8.21 3.71 -12.57
C GLU A 345 8.57 5.18 -12.71
N TRP A 346 7.84 5.89 -13.58
CA TRP A 346 8.03 7.32 -13.77
C TRP A 346 7.56 8.10 -12.55
N GLU A 347 8.49 8.76 -11.87
CA GLU A 347 8.20 9.61 -10.71
C GLU A 347 8.17 11.08 -11.13
N TRP A 348 7.03 11.73 -10.96
CA TRP A 348 6.82 13.12 -11.36
C TRP A 348 5.93 13.88 -10.37
N ASP A 349 6.12 15.19 -10.24
CA ASP A 349 5.32 16.05 -9.37
C ASP A 349 4.22 16.80 -10.14
N GLN A 350 4.60 17.54 -11.18
CA GLN A 350 3.67 18.37 -11.96
C GLN A 350 3.52 17.90 -13.40
N GLN A 351 4.59 17.44 -14.02
CA GLN A 351 4.66 17.07 -15.42
C GLN A 351 4.31 15.60 -15.60
N PRO A 352 3.14 15.27 -16.19
CA PRO A 352 2.77 13.87 -16.43
C PRO A 352 3.80 13.16 -17.30
N GLU A 353 4.21 11.97 -16.90
CA GLU A 353 5.22 11.15 -17.57
C GLU A 353 4.69 9.74 -17.76
N VAL A 354 4.74 9.20 -18.97
CA VAL A 354 4.12 7.92 -19.34
C VAL A 354 4.80 7.28 -20.54
N SER A 355 4.87 5.95 -20.58
CA SER A 355 5.32 5.20 -21.75
C SER A 355 4.15 4.85 -22.68
N ILE A 356 4.36 4.96 -23.99
CA ILE A 356 3.45 4.45 -25.03
C ILE A 356 4.13 3.28 -25.73
N ARG A 357 3.42 2.15 -25.85
CA ARG A 357 3.89 0.95 -26.56
C ARG A 357 2.82 0.46 -27.53
N PHE A 358 3.18 0.37 -28.82
CA PHE A 358 2.30 -0.23 -29.81
C PHE A 358 2.42 -1.75 -29.79
N THR A 359 1.29 -2.45 -29.82
CA THR A 359 1.20 -3.90 -29.79
C THR A 359 0.35 -4.40 -30.96
N GLU A 360 0.59 -5.64 -31.38
CA GLU A 360 -0.14 -6.28 -32.48
C GLU A 360 -1.40 -7.00 -31.99
N SER A 361 -1.48 -7.30 -30.67
CA SER A 361 -2.64 -7.92 -30.05
C SER A 361 -2.75 -7.57 -28.56
N LEU A 362 -3.93 -7.83 -27.98
CA LEU A 362 -4.17 -7.67 -26.56
C LEU A 362 -3.35 -8.68 -25.74
N GLU A 363 -3.14 -9.88 -26.27
CA GLU A 363 -2.31 -10.92 -25.66
C GLU A 363 -0.85 -10.48 -25.55
N GLU A 364 -0.28 -9.85 -26.59
CA GLU A 364 1.06 -9.24 -26.51
C GLU A 364 1.14 -8.19 -25.42
N SER A 365 0.10 -7.35 -25.30
CA SER A 365 0.01 -6.35 -24.22
C SER A 365 0.03 -7.01 -22.84
N CYS A 366 -0.67 -8.14 -22.66
CA CYS A 366 -0.66 -8.92 -21.42
C CYS A 366 0.72 -9.55 -21.13
N GLU A 367 1.41 -10.05 -22.15
CA GLU A 367 2.77 -10.59 -22.01
C GLU A 367 3.78 -9.52 -21.58
N LEU A 368 3.72 -8.33 -22.20
CA LEU A 368 4.52 -7.18 -21.81
C LEU A 368 4.22 -6.74 -20.37
N PHE A 369 2.95 -6.69 -19.99
CA PHE A 369 2.54 -6.40 -18.62
C PHE A 369 3.17 -7.39 -17.63
N ASN A 370 3.04 -8.69 -17.87
CA ASN A 370 3.60 -9.71 -16.98
C ASN A 370 5.13 -9.69 -16.93
N THR A 371 5.79 -9.20 -17.98
CA THR A 371 7.25 -9.16 -18.07
C THR A 371 7.85 -7.93 -17.40
N TYR A 372 7.29 -6.75 -17.64
CA TYR A 372 7.90 -5.47 -17.28
C TYR A 372 7.18 -4.73 -16.15
N SER A 373 5.88 -4.98 -15.95
CA SER A 373 5.14 -4.23 -14.92
C SER A 373 5.49 -4.67 -13.49
N PRO A 374 5.21 -3.84 -12.48
CA PRO A 374 5.26 -4.28 -11.08
C PRO A 374 4.13 -5.27 -10.74
N ARG A 375 3.32 -5.71 -11.71
CA ARG A 375 2.16 -6.59 -11.55
C ARG A 375 1.23 -6.09 -10.46
N PHE A 376 0.76 -4.85 -10.64
CA PHE A 376 -0.02 -4.17 -9.63
C PHE A 376 -1.42 -3.84 -10.14
N VAL A 377 -1.55 -2.85 -11.02
CA VAL A 377 -2.84 -2.42 -11.58
C VAL A 377 -2.80 -2.52 -13.10
N VAL A 378 -3.81 -3.15 -13.68
CA VAL A 378 -4.05 -3.16 -15.12
C VAL A 378 -5.48 -2.75 -15.42
N GLY A 379 -5.65 -1.84 -16.37
CA GLY A 379 -6.94 -1.46 -16.94
C GLY A 379 -7.00 -1.87 -18.40
N VAL A 380 -8.12 -2.43 -18.86
CA VAL A 380 -8.38 -2.68 -20.28
C VAL A 380 -9.50 -1.74 -20.75
N ILE A 381 -9.28 -1.07 -21.88
CA ILE A 381 -10.29 -0.21 -22.51
C ILE A 381 -10.76 -0.94 -23.78
N SER A 382 -11.98 -1.40 -23.77
CA SER A 382 -12.59 -2.16 -24.85
C SER A 382 -14.11 -2.03 -24.79
N GLU A 383 -14.76 -2.12 -25.94
CA GLU A 383 -16.23 -2.25 -26.06
C GLU A 383 -16.66 -3.72 -26.21
N ASP A 384 -15.70 -4.66 -26.24
CA ASP A 384 -15.96 -6.10 -26.21
C ASP A 384 -15.67 -6.70 -24.84
N ASN A 385 -16.68 -7.22 -24.16
CA ASN A 385 -16.53 -7.84 -22.84
C ASN A 385 -15.57 -9.05 -22.85
N ARG A 386 -15.32 -9.68 -23.99
CA ARG A 386 -14.37 -10.78 -24.11
C ARG A 386 -12.94 -10.33 -23.85
N ASP A 387 -12.59 -9.12 -24.21
CA ASP A 387 -11.25 -8.55 -23.99
C ASP A 387 -10.96 -8.39 -22.50
N PHE A 388 -11.96 -8.00 -21.71
CA PHE A 388 -11.83 -7.95 -20.25
C PHE A 388 -11.51 -9.33 -19.66
N GLU A 389 -12.22 -10.37 -20.12
CA GLU A 389 -11.98 -11.75 -19.67
C GLU A 389 -10.58 -12.26 -20.06
N ILE A 390 -10.07 -11.86 -21.22
CA ILE A 390 -8.69 -12.17 -21.65
C ILE A 390 -7.70 -11.54 -20.69
N VAL A 391 -7.79 -10.23 -20.46
CA VAL A 391 -6.89 -9.51 -19.55
C VAL A 391 -6.97 -10.05 -18.12
N TYR A 392 -8.18 -10.29 -17.62
CA TYR A 392 -8.38 -10.85 -16.27
C TYR A 392 -7.71 -12.22 -16.09
N ARG A 393 -7.68 -13.05 -17.13
CA ARG A 393 -7.08 -14.40 -17.07
C ARG A 393 -5.58 -14.39 -17.32
N LEU A 394 -5.09 -13.52 -18.20
CA LEU A 394 -3.70 -13.50 -18.62
C LEU A 394 -2.80 -12.61 -17.77
N CYS A 395 -3.31 -11.51 -17.24
CA CYS A 395 -2.49 -10.59 -16.45
C CYS A 395 -2.37 -11.03 -15.00
N GLU A 396 -1.15 -11.15 -14.52
CA GLU A 396 -0.82 -11.46 -13.13
C GLU A 396 -0.91 -10.20 -12.26
N ALA A 397 -2.12 -9.67 -12.06
CA ALA A 397 -2.38 -8.45 -11.30
C ALA A 397 -3.46 -8.65 -10.25
N PRO A 398 -3.31 -8.07 -9.04
CA PRO A 398 -4.36 -8.08 -8.02
C PRO A 398 -5.53 -7.15 -8.34
N PHE A 399 -5.31 -6.15 -9.20
CA PHE A 399 -6.30 -5.13 -9.55
C PHE A 399 -6.46 -5.05 -11.06
N VAL A 400 -7.61 -5.49 -11.52
CA VAL A 400 -7.99 -5.49 -12.95
C VAL A 400 -9.25 -4.63 -13.09
N GLY A 401 -9.23 -3.66 -13.99
CA GLY A 401 -10.34 -2.74 -14.24
C GLY A 401 -10.60 -2.53 -15.73
N ASP A 402 -11.70 -1.87 -16.05
CA ASP A 402 -12.13 -1.56 -17.42
C ASP A 402 -12.10 -0.05 -17.74
N GLY A 403 -11.40 0.73 -16.96
CA GLY A 403 -11.37 2.19 -17.10
C GLY A 403 -10.13 2.84 -16.49
N PHE A 404 -10.35 3.99 -15.85
CA PHE A 404 -9.27 4.73 -15.21
C PHE A 404 -8.63 3.94 -14.05
N THR A 405 -7.32 4.10 -13.87
CA THR A 405 -6.56 3.26 -12.94
C THR A 405 -6.59 3.74 -11.49
N ARG A 406 -7.02 4.98 -11.26
CA ARG A 406 -6.99 5.67 -9.97
C ARG A 406 -8.05 5.20 -8.96
N TRP A 407 -8.85 4.20 -9.31
CA TRP A 407 -9.84 3.61 -8.42
C TRP A 407 -9.25 2.68 -7.35
N VAL A 408 -8.01 2.23 -7.51
CA VAL A 408 -7.36 1.30 -6.58
C VAL A 408 -7.03 2.00 -5.27
N ASP A 409 -8.03 2.09 -4.42
CA ASP A 409 -7.98 2.71 -3.09
C ASP A 409 -9.04 2.04 -2.21
N GLY A 410 -8.60 1.48 -1.09
CA GLY A 410 -9.52 0.72 -0.22
C GLY A 410 -10.59 1.61 0.41
N GLN A 411 -10.23 2.79 0.89
CA GLN A 411 -11.15 3.72 1.53
C GLN A 411 -12.16 4.30 0.53
N TYR A 412 -11.69 4.70 -0.64
CA TYR A 412 -12.52 5.31 -1.67
C TYR A 412 -13.41 4.30 -2.39
N ALA A 413 -12.80 3.25 -2.96
CA ALA A 413 -13.52 2.34 -3.85
C ALA A 413 -14.27 1.21 -3.12
N LEU A 414 -13.76 0.77 -1.96
CA LEU A 414 -14.32 -0.37 -1.22
C LEU A 414 -14.96 0.03 0.11
N ALA A 415 -15.00 1.33 0.46
CA ALA A 415 -15.46 1.85 1.75
C ALA A 415 -14.80 1.11 2.93
N ARG A 416 -13.51 0.77 2.78
CA ARG A 416 -12.73 -0.01 3.73
C ARG A 416 -11.33 0.56 3.82
N PRO A 417 -10.90 1.11 4.97
CA PRO A 417 -9.55 1.61 5.13
C PRO A 417 -8.51 0.52 4.85
N GLU A 418 -7.40 0.90 4.25
CA GLU A 418 -6.35 -0.04 3.87
C GLU A 418 -5.11 0.10 4.74
N LEU A 419 -4.54 -1.02 5.14
CA LEU A 419 -3.23 -1.11 5.78
C LEU A 419 -2.10 -1.12 4.75
N GLY A 420 -2.38 -1.69 3.60
CA GLY A 420 -1.46 -1.79 2.48
C GLY A 420 -2.11 -2.35 1.23
N LEU A 421 -1.53 -1.98 0.09
CA LEU A 421 -1.79 -2.56 -1.21
C LEU A 421 -0.61 -3.45 -1.57
N SER A 422 -0.86 -4.64 -2.09
CA SER A 422 0.20 -5.59 -2.42
C SER A 422 0.28 -5.82 -3.91
N ASN A 423 1.52 -5.85 -4.39
CA ASN A 423 1.86 -6.26 -5.74
C ASN A 423 1.90 -7.77 -5.84
N TRP A 424 1.88 -8.25 -7.06
CA TRP A 424 2.25 -9.62 -7.41
C TRP A 424 3.76 -9.79 -7.25
N GLN A 425 4.22 -10.68 -6.39
CA GLN A 425 5.64 -10.89 -6.13
C GLN A 425 6.04 -12.34 -6.41
N HIS A 426 7.13 -12.54 -7.12
CA HIS A 426 7.64 -13.86 -7.47
C HIS A 426 6.56 -14.79 -8.07
N GLY A 427 5.71 -14.24 -8.94
CA GLY A 427 4.63 -14.97 -9.61
C GLY A 427 3.46 -15.35 -8.69
N ARG A 428 3.25 -14.64 -7.57
CA ARG A 428 2.18 -14.93 -6.60
C ARG A 428 1.79 -13.73 -5.75
N LEU A 429 0.61 -13.80 -5.17
CA LEU A 429 0.03 -12.80 -4.28
C LEU A 429 -0.12 -13.33 -2.84
N PHE A 430 0.81 -14.11 -2.35
CA PHE A 430 0.89 -14.61 -0.96
C PHE A 430 -0.42 -15.21 -0.41
N ALA A 431 -1.21 -15.88 -1.26
CA ALA A 431 -2.48 -16.53 -0.90
C ALA A 431 -3.52 -15.60 -0.23
N ARG A 432 -3.52 -14.32 -0.56
CA ARG A 432 -4.49 -13.32 -0.09
C ARG A 432 -4.80 -12.28 -1.17
N GLY A 433 -5.83 -11.45 -0.95
CA GLY A 433 -6.15 -10.34 -1.85
C GLY A 433 -5.08 -9.23 -1.86
N GLY A 434 -5.11 -8.37 -2.88
CA GLY A 434 -4.19 -7.24 -3.05
C GLY A 434 -4.33 -6.16 -1.99
N ILE A 435 -5.51 -6.02 -1.38
CA ILE A 435 -5.75 -5.08 -0.28
C ILE A 435 -5.61 -5.82 1.05
N LEU A 436 -4.74 -5.32 1.92
CA LEU A 436 -4.71 -5.67 3.33
C LEU A 436 -5.52 -4.62 4.11
N SER A 437 -6.56 -5.05 4.78
CA SER A 437 -7.39 -4.23 5.68
C SER A 437 -7.33 -4.78 7.09
N GLY A 438 -7.65 -3.96 8.10
CA GLY A 438 -7.57 -4.38 9.51
C GLY A 438 -8.43 -5.57 9.85
N ASP A 439 -9.61 -5.68 9.24
CA ASP A 439 -10.51 -6.84 9.38
C ASP A 439 -10.00 -8.09 8.64
N GLY A 440 -9.01 -7.95 7.76
CA GLY A 440 -8.35 -9.05 7.05
C GLY A 440 -7.10 -9.61 7.75
N VAL A 441 -6.67 -9.00 8.87
CA VAL A 441 -5.51 -9.48 9.64
C VAL A 441 -5.97 -10.45 10.72
N PHE A 442 -6.22 -11.69 10.32
CA PHE A 442 -6.64 -12.76 11.21
C PHE A 442 -6.08 -14.13 10.79
N SER A 443 -6.11 -15.07 11.70
CA SER A 443 -5.90 -16.50 11.47
C SER A 443 -7.22 -17.26 11.66
N VAL A 444 -7.25 -18.51 11.27
CA VAL A 444 -8.33 -19.44 11.60
C VAL A 444 -7.84 -20.41 12.65
N ARG A 445 -8.58 -20.56 13.75
CA ARG A 445 -8.35 -21.55 14.78
C ARG A 445 -9.44 -22.59 14.73
N TYR A 446 -9.06 -23.84 14.96
CA TYR A 446 -9.99 -24.97 15.03
C TYR A 446 -10.31 -25.26 16.50
N VAL A 447 -11.59 -25.28 16.82
CA VAL A 447 -12.08 -25.57 18.17
C VAL A 447 -12.95 -26.83 18.10
N MET A 448 -12.61 -27.85 18.89
CA MET A 448 -13.37 -29.07 18.96
C MET A 448 -14.20 -29.07 20.26
N HIS A 449 -15.48 -29.41 20.15
CA HIS A 449 -16.38 -29.64 21.26
C HIS A 449 -16.85 -31.09 21.28
N GLN A 450 -16.54 -31.79 22.35
CA GLN A 450 -16.89 -33.17 22.54
C GLN A 450 -18.15 -33.29 23.43
N LYS A 451 -19.16 -34.03 22.98
CA LYS A 451 -20.40 -34.28 23.73
C LYS A 451 -20.35 -35.61 24.49
N ASP A 452 -19.51 -36.52 24.06
CA ASP A 452 -19.26 -37.82 24.69
C ASP A 452 -17.81 -37.89 25.16
N SER A 453 -17.58 -38.12 26.46
CA SER A 453 -16.25 -38.19 27.04
C SER A 453 -15.45 -39.40 26.56
N ALA A 454 -16.10 -40.44 26.04
CA ALA A 454 -15.49 -41.63 25.47
C ALA A 454 -15.29 -41.56 23.95
N GLN A 455 -15.55 -40.40 23.33
CA GLN A 455 -15.42 -40.23 21.89
C GLN A 455 -14.00 -40.54 21.42
N HIS A 456 -13.90 -41.35 20.38
CA HIS A 456 -12.65 -41.68 19.68
C HIS A 456 -12.90 -41.69 18.15
N ARG A 457 -11.82 -41.66 17.39
CA ARG A 457 -11.85 -41.74 15.95
C ARG A 457 -11.88 -43.16 15.43
#